data_a57fcc1dc2351f7c91d9c14e16b15e1a
#
_entry.id   a57fcc1dc2351f7c91d9c14e16b15e1a
#
_cell.length_a   1.000
_cell.length_b   1.000
_cell.length_c   1.000
_cell.angle_alpha   90.00
_cell.angle_beta   90.00
_cell.angle_gamma   90.00
#
_symmetry.space_group_name_H-M   'P 1'
#
loop_
_entity.id
_entity.type
_entity.pdbx_description
1 polymer ?
#
loop_
_entity_poly.entity_id
_entity_poly.type
_entity_poly.pdbx_seq_one_letter_code
_entity_poly.pdbx_strand_id
1 'polypeptide(L)'
;QFRITPANAISTNVWTAVDGNGNDVSSMITKTGAFTPAKEGTYTITVQAKAGNKVVSDSKVITVATSMTGIAQMAANKVAAVYSGNAKNLVKTGDFSIRTQAGAKMEIKSAVFSDDGTQVFLTTYNQLKDGATYTVTDGQSTYDFTASVGRPVSLRVVTTEVTVGKETPIEYEILDANGIDVKTAYPGDITYTERITNGYRTKDNKIYMTRVGDTGTVTLTYKCASDPNLVLTGSGTFVCKAASVSNNTN
;
A
#
# COMPACT_ATOMS: atom_id res chain seq x y z
N GLN A 1 24.50 -16.09 -8.73
CA GLN A 1 25.02 -16.90 -7.63
C GLN A 1 26.51 -17.10 -7.82
N PHE A 2 27.34 -16.77 -6.81
CA PHE A 2 28.77 -17.08 -6.84
C PHE A 2 28.98 -18.53 -6.39
N ARG A 3 29.85 -19.24 -7.07
CA ARG A 3 30.22 -20.61 -6.71
C ARG A 3 31.73 -20.70 -6.54
N ILE A 4 32.16 -21.24 -5.42
CA ILE A 4 33.58 -21.47 -5.09
C ILE A 4 33.85 -22.96 -5.13
N THR A 5 34.89 -23.35 -5.88
CA THR A 5 35.26 -24.77 -6.07
C THR A 5 36.77 -24.95 -5.87
N PRO A 6 37.21 -25.93 -5.08
CA PRO A 6 36.43 -26.82 -4.24
C PRO A 6 35.96 -26.17 -2.95
N ALA A 7 34.72 -26.45 -2.52
CA ALA A 7 34.09 -25.83 -1.36
C ALA A 7 34.82 -26.01 -0.04
N ASN A 8 35.55 -27.12 0.11
CA ASN A 8 36.31 -27.45 1.30
C ASN A 8 37.68 -26.77 1.41
N ALA A 9 38.12 -26.01 0.39
CA ALA A 9 39.40 -25.30 0.37
C ALA A 9 39.31 -23.87 1.00
N ILE A 10 38.14 -23.42 1.40
CA ILE A 10 37.90 -22.05 1.81
C ILE A 10 37.97 -21.94 3.33
N SER A 11 38.82 -21.04 3.82
CA SER A 11 38.89 -20.72 5.25
C SER A 11 38.05 -19.52 5.66
N THR A 12 37.91 -18.51 4.77
CA THR A 12 37.14 -17.26 5.01
C THR A 12 36.62 -16.68 3.71
N ASN A 13 35.41 -16.10 3.76
CA ASN A 13 34.83 -15.29 2.69
C ASN A 13 34.62 -13.88 3.20
N VAL A 14 34.99 -12.89 2.38
CA VAL A 14 34.67 -11.49 2.60
C VAL A 14 33.82 -11.01 1.43
N TRP A 15 32.66 -10.45 1.77
CA TRP A 15 31.75 -9.85 0.81
C TRP A 15 31.85 -8.34 0.89
N THR A 16 31.95 -7.70 -0.25
CA THR A 16 31.89 -6.24 -0.38
C THR A 16 30.90 -5.86 -1.48
N ALA A 17 30.33 -4.68 -1.35
CA ALA A 17 29.45 -4.11 -2.37
C ALA A 17 29.74 -2.62 -2.52
N VAL A 18 29.76 -2.14 -3.76
CA VAL A 18 29.82 -0.72 -4.09
C VAL A 18 28.62 -0.35 -4.97
N ASP A 19 28.08 0.86 -4.76
CA ASP A 19 27.02 1.39 -5.62
C ASP A 19 27.58 1.90 -6.96
N GLY A 20 26.70 2.36 -7.87
CA GLY A 20 27.08 2.88 -9.18
C GLY A 20 27.93 4.15 -9.14
N ASN A 21 28.01 4.83 -7.99
CA ASN A 21 28.84 6.00 -7.73
C ASN A 21 30.19 5.64 -7.08
N GLY A 22 30.42 4.35 -6.79
CA GLY A 22 31.63 3.86 -6.13
C GLY A 22 31.60 3.95 -4.61
N ASN A 23 30.47 4.28 -3.99
CA ASN A 23 30.35 4.31 -2.53
C ASN A 23 30.28 2.88 -1.97
N ASP A 24 30.95 2.66 -0.83
CA ASP A 24 30.90 1.38 -0.11
C ASP A 24 29.50 1.20 0.54
N VAL A 25 28.83 0.13 0.15
CA VAL A 25 27.54 -0.30 0.67
C VAL A 25 27.58 -1.75 1.19
N SER A 26 28.74 -2.21 1.60
CA SER A 26 28.98 -3.57 2.09
C SER A 26 28.14 -3.94 3.30
N SER A 27 27.64 -2.97 4.06
CA SER A 27 26.67 -3.17 5.16
C SER A 27 25.35 -3.77 4.69
N MET A 28 25.01 -3.68 3.40
CA MET A 28 23.80 -4.25 2.80
C MET A 28 23.97 -5.74 2.45
N ILE A 29 25.16 -6.33 2.67
CA ILE A 29 25.41 -7.73 2.38
C ILE A 29 25.71 -8.49 3.66
N THR A 30 25.08 -9.64 3.83
CA THR A 30 25.30 -10.48 5.01
C THR A 30 26.59 -11.29 4.86
N LYS A 31 27.10 -11.84 5.97
CA LYS A 31 28.26 -12.78 5.95
C LYS A 31 28.04 -14.01 5.07
N THR A 32 26.79 -14.37 4.80
CA THR A 32 26.41 -15.48 3.91
C THR A 32 26.22 -15.06 2.46
N GLY A 33 26.43 -13.75 2.13
CA GLY A 33 26.32 -13.22 0.78
C GLY A 33 24.89 -12.83 0.35
N ALA A 34 23.93 -12.75 1.28
CA ALA A 34 22.61 -12.22 0.97
C ALA A 34 22.69 -10.69 0.89
N PHE A 35 22.32 -10.11 -0.24
CA PHE A 35 22.36 -8.68 -0.51
C PHE A 35 20.94 -8.11 -0.48
N THR A 36 20.74 -7.05 0.32
CA THR A 36 19.46 -6.35 0.47
C THR A 36 19.68 -4.86 0.18
N PRO A 37 19.53 -4.44 -1.08
CA PRO A 37 19.72 -3.04 -1.47
C PRO A 37 18.61 -2.16 -0.89
N ALA A 38 18.99 -0.97 -0.41
CA ALA A 38 18.06 0.02 0.14
C ALA A 38 17.50 0.97 -0.94
N LYS A 39 18.12 1.02 -2.13
CA LYS A 39 17.76 1.93 -3.23
C LYS A 39 17.93 1.23 -4.57
N GLU A 40 17.30 1.79 -5.58
CA GLU A 40 17.57 1.45 -6.97
C GLU A 40 18.98 1.86 -7.38
N GLY A 41 19.50 1.19 -8.37
CA GLY A 41 20.81 1.49 -8.93
C GLY A 41 21.57 0.25 -9.36
N THR A 42 22.75 0.50 -9.84
CA THR A 42 23.71 -0.56 -10.19
C THR A 42 24.66 -0.77 -9.04
N TYR A 43 24.88 -2.02 -8.69
CA TYR A 43 25.76 -2.42 -7.60
C TYR A 43 26.77 -3.44 -8.11
N THR A 44 28.03 -3.29 -7.70
CA THR A 44 29.06 -4.30 -7.94
C THR A 44 29.30 -5.06 -6.66
N ILE A 45 28.97 -6.33 -6.64
CA ILE A 45 29.18 -7.21 -5.50
C ILE A 45 30.44 -8.01 -5.76
N THR A 46 31.37 -8.02 -4.82
CA THR A 46 32.62 -8.76 -4.88
C THR A 46 32.68 -9.73 -3.72
N VAL A 47 33.05 -10.97 -4.01
CA VAL A 47 33.42 -11.98 -3.01
C VAL A 47 34.93 -12.24 -3.08
N GLN A 48 35.59 -12.21 -1.96
CA GLN A 48 36.96 -12.67 -1.81
C GLN A 48 36.96 -13.93 -0.95
N ALA A 49 37.61 -14.97 -1.45
CA ALA A 49 37.78 -16.22 -0.73
C ALA A 49 39.27 -16.46 -0.48
N LYS A 50 39.63 -16.81 0.77
CA LYS A 50 40.99 -17.12 1.16
C LYS A 50 41.13 -18.63 1.43
N ALA A 51 42.10 -19.24 0.79
CA ALA A 51 42.46 -20.65 0.98
C ALA A 51 43.97 -20.72 1.26
N GLY A 52 44.37 -20.87 2.50
CA GLY A 52 45.76 -20.76 2.93
C GLY A 52 46.30 -19.34 2.62
N ASN A 53 47.41 -19.28 1.85
CA ASN A 53 48.01 -18.01 1.45
C ASN A 53 47.47 -17.44 0.11
N LYS A 54 46.54 -18.17 -0.53
CA LYS A 54 45.93 -17.71 -1.81
C LYS A 54 44.63 -16.97 -1.55
N VAL A 55 44.48 -15.83 -2.22
CA VAL A 55 43.26 -15.07 -2.27
C VAL A 55 42.74 -15.07 -3.69
N VAL A 56 41.50 -15.43 -3.88
CA VAL A 56 40.79 -15.34 -5.16
C VAL A 56 39.57 -14.43 -4.97
N SER A 57 39.24 -13.69 -5.99
CA SER A 57 38.06 -12.82 -5.98
C SER A 57 37.28 -12.96 -7.28
N ASP A 58 35.96 -12.75 -7.15
CA ASP A 58 35.03 -12.63 -8.28
C ASP A 58 34.04 -11.51 -8.00
N SER A 59 33.58 -10.85 -9.06
CA SER A 59 32.69 -9.72 -8.98
C SER A 59 31.53 -9.86 -9.93
N LYS A 60 30.35 -9.43 -9.50
CA LYS A 60 29.15 -9.39 -10.34
C LYS A 60 28.46 -8.05 -10.21
N VAL A 61 28.11 -7.47 -11.35
CA VAL A 61 27.25 -6.29 -11.43
C VAL A 61 25.80 -6.76 -11.41
N ILE A 62 24.99 -6.14 -10.53
CA ILE A 62 23.55 -6.33 -10.48
C ILE A 62 22.87 -4.97 -10.60
N THR A 63 21.74 -4.92 -11.29
CA THR A 63 20.89 -3.73 -11.38
C THR A 63 19.64 -4.00 -10.56
N VAL A 64 19.35 -3.07 -9.67
CA VAL A 64 18.12 -3.04 -8.87
C VAL A 64 17.25 -1.93 -9.44
N ALA A 65 16.13 -2.31 -10.01
CA ALA A 65 15.17 -1.38 -10.56
C ALA A 65 13.81 -1.57 -9.90
N THR A 66 13.11 -0.47 -9.64
CA THR A 66 11.72 -0.51 -9.25
C THR A 66 10.87 -0.89 -10.46
N SER A 67 9.97 -1.81 -10.26
CA SER A 67 9.00 -2.22 -11.28
C SER A 67 7.66 -2.51 -10.61
N MET A 68 6.59 -2.40 -11.37
CA MET A 68 5.28 -2.87 -10.92
C MET A 68 5.36 -4.38 -10.67
N THR A 69 4.85 -4.82 -9.53
CA THR A 69 4.90 -6.23 -9.08
C THR A 69 3.54 -6.90 -9.07
N GLY A 70 2.47 -6.11 -9.16
CA GLY A 70 1.11 -6.61 -9.19
C GLY A 70 0.06 -5.52 -9.01
N ILE A 71 -1.19 -5.97 -9.00
CA ILE A 71 -2.36 -5.13 -8.75
C ILE A 71 -3.11 -5.67 -7.54
N ALA A 72 -3.44 -4.79 -6.60
CA ALA A 72 -4.31 -5.09 -5.47
C ALA A 72 -5.64 -4.34 -5.62
N GLN A 73 -6.76 -5.02 -5.57
CA GLN A 73 -8.05 -4.35 -5.51
C GLN A 73 -8.30 -3.82 -4.10
N MET A 74 -8.72 -2.56 -3.99
CA MET A 74 -8.96 -1.87 -2.73
C MET A 74 -10.45 -1.61 -2.50
N ALA A 75 -11.19 -1.33 -3.58
CA ALA A 75 -12.63 -1.09 -3.54
C ALA A 75 -13.29 -1.50 -4.87
N ALA A 76 -14.61 -1.43 -4.93
CA ALA A 76 -15.38 -1.74 -6.14
C ALA A 76 -14.98 -0.87 -7.36
N ASN A 77 -14.37 0.28 -7.13
CA ASN A 77 -13.88 1.18 -8.18
C ASN A 77 -12.44 1.68 -7.95
N LYS A 78 -11.65 0.96 -7.11
CA LYS A 78 -10.29 1.39 -6.77
C LYS A 78 -9.34 0.20 -6.74
N VAL A 79 -8.20 0.37 -7.41
CA VAL A 79 -7.08 -0.57 -7.39
C VAL A 79 -5.79 0.14 -7.02
N ALA A 80 -4.82 -0.60 -6.49
CA ALA A 80 -3.46 -0.14 -6.29
C ALA A 80 -2.52 -0.89 -7.24
N ALA A 81 -1.77 -0.18 -8.04
CA ALA A 81 -0.59 -0.70 -8.71
C ALA A 81 0.54 -0.73 -7.68
N VAL A 82 1.08 -1.92 -7.41
CA VAL A 82 2.08 -2.17 -6.37
C VAL A 82 3.46 -2.28 -7.01
N TYR A 83 4.44 -1.63 -6.42
CA TYR A 83 5.81 -1.55 -6.90
C TYR A 83 6.80 -2.16 -5.91
N SER A 84 7.92 -2.66 -6.42
CA SER A 84 9.03 -3.21 -5.62
C SER A 84 9.81 -2.13 -4.84
N GLY A 85 9.61 -0.85 -5.14
CA GLY A 85 10.25 0.29 -4.52
C GLY A 85 9.48 1.59 -4.80
N ASN A 86 10.11 2.75 -4.56
CA ASN A 86 9.48 4.05 -4.80
C ASN A 86 9.40 4.37 -6.29
N ALA A 87 8.19 4.45 -6.82
CA ALA A 87 7.91 4.66 -8.24
C ALA A 87 7.68 6.14 -8.63
N LYS A 88 7.70 7.09 -7.68
CA LYS A 88 7.36 8.51 -7.92
C LYS A 88 8.16 9.19 -9.03
N ASN A 89 9.41 8.73 -9.26
CA ASN A 89 10.28 9.27 -10.29
C ASN A 89 10.36 8.40 -11.56
N LEU A 90 9.64 7.27 -11.60
CA LEU A 90 9.72 6.29 -12.69
C LEU A 90 8.49 6.33 -13.58
N VAL A 91 7.31 6.52 -13.00
CA VAL A 91 6.05 6.53 -13.72
C VAL A 91 5.28 7.82 -13.45
N LYS A 92 4.52 8.26 -14.45
CA LYS A 92 3.61 9.40 -14.31
C LYS A 92 2.19 8.90 -14.12
N THR A 93 1.43 9.58 -13.29
CA THR A 93 0.03 9.21 -13.03
C THR A 93 -0.84 9.22 -14.29
N GLY A 94 -0.47 9.98 -15.33
CA GLY A 94 -1.14 10.02 -16.62
C GLY A 94 -0.85 8.85 -17.55
N ASP A 95 0.17 8.03 -17.27
CA ASP A 95 0.56 6.90 -18.12
C ASP A 95 -0.27 5.63 -17.82
N PHE A 96 -1.02 5.65 -16.70
CA PHE A 96 -1.86 4.51 -16.33
C PHE A 96 -3.07 4.35 -17.22
N SER A 97 -3.36 3.12 -17.58
CA SER A 97 -4.66 2.75 -18.14
C SER A 97 -5.16 1.43 -17.56
N ILE A 98 -6.49 1.33 -17.47
CA ILE A 98 -7.21 0.12 -17.10
C ILE A 98 -8.08 -0.29 -18.27
N ARG A 99 -8.02 -1.55 -18.69
CA ARG A 99 -8.82 -2.09 -19.80
C ARG A 99 -9.54 -3.36 -19.37
N THR A 100 -10.71 -3.57 -19.91
CA THR A 100 -11.38 -4.87 -19.83
C THR A 100 -10.66 -5.90 -20.69
N GLN A 101 -10.92 -7.18 -20.51
CA GLN A 101 -10.41 -8.26 -21.35
C GLN A 101 -10.77 -8.08 -22.84
N ALA A 102 -11.91 -7.44 -23.14
CA ALA A 102 -12.32 -7.08 -24.51
C ALA A 102 -11.60 -5.83 -25.05
N GLY A 103 -10.66 -5.24 -24.30
CA GLY A 103 -9.87 -4.06 -24.70
C GLY A 103 -10.55 -2.71 -24.44
N ALA A 104 -11.78 -2.66 -23.94
CA ALA A 104 -12.45 -1.40 -23.64
C ALA A 104 -11.75 -0.68 -22.47
N LYS A 105 -11.48 0.62 -22.64
CA LYS A 105 -10.82 1.45 -21.64
C LYS A 105 -11.79 1.80 -20.51
N MET A 106 -11.31 1.70 -19.26
CA MET A 106 -11.96 2.26 -18.08
C MET A 106 -11.46 3.68 -17.84
N GLU A 107 -12.39 4.61 -17.65
CA GLU A 107 -12.01 5.99 -17.34
C GLU A 107 -11.52 6.12 -15.89
N ILE A 108 -10.28 6.60 -15.73
CA ILE A 108 -9.63 6.83 -14.44
C ILE A 108 -10.03 8.23 -13.94
N LYS A 109 -10.66 8.29 -12.78
CA LYS A 109 -11.05 9.53 -12.10
C LYS A 109 -9.85 10.19 -11.42
N SER A 110 -8.99 9.38 -10.80
CA SER A 110 -7.78 9.86 -10.11
C SER A 110 -6.70 8.79 -10.08
N ALA A 111 -5.43 9.23 -10.10
CA ALA A 111 -4.26 8.42 -9.86
C ALA A 111 -3.37 9.14 -8.85
N VAL A 112 -3.08 8.53 -7.70
CA VAL A 112 -2.38 9.16 -6.59
C VAL A 112 -1.35 8.19 -6.00
N PHE A 113 -0.12 8.66 -5.79
CA PHE A 113 0.90 7.87 -5.10
C PHE A 113 0.60 7.74 -3.60
N SER A 114 0.96 6.60 -3.03
CA SER A 114 1.12 6.46 -1.57
C SER A 114 2.27 7.36 -1.07
N ASP A 115 2.29 7.65 0.23
CA ASP A 115 3.30 8.53 0.83
C ASP A 115 4.72 8.02 0.61
N ASP A 116 4.94 6.72 0.71
CA ASP A 116 6.22 6.04 0.46
C ASP A 116 6.52 5.81 -1.03
N GLY A 117 5.55 6.06 -1.91
CA GLY A 117 5.67 5.90 -3.35
C GLY A 117 5.67 4.44 -3.84
N THR A 118 5.40 3.47 -2.98
CA THR A 118 5.38 2.03 -3.35
C THR A 118 4.08 1.59 -3.99
N GLN A 119 3.06 2.45 -3.99
CA GLN A 119 1.77 2.18 -4.60
C GLN A 119 1.27 3.39 -5.38
N VAL A 120 0.49 3.12 -6.44
CA VAL A 120 -0.31 4.13 -7.14
C VAL A 120 -1.77 3.70 -7.07
N PHE A 121 -2.57 4.50 -6.36
CA PHE A 121 -4.01 4.27 -6.24
C PHE A 121 -4.73 4.83 -7.45
N LEU A 122 -5.39 3.96 -8.19
CA LEU A 122 -6.19 4.28 -9.36
C LEU A 122 -7.67 4.15 -9.00
N THR A 123 -8.41 5.25 -9.06
CA THR A 123 -9.87 5.26 -8.85
C THR A 123 -10.56 5.46 -10.19
N THR A 124 -11.52 4.62 -10.53
CA THR A 124 -12.30 4.73 -11.76
C THR A 124 -13.63 5.47 -11.53
N TYR A 125 -14.19 6.06 -12.59
CA TYR A 125 -15.54 6.62 -12.52
C TYR A 125 -16.60 5.53 -12.37
N ASN A 126 -16.45 4.46 -13.16
CA ASN A 126 -17.36 3.32 -13.12
C ASN A 126 -16.81 2.23 -12.21
N GLN A 127 -17.71 1.44 -11.65
CA GLN A 127 -17.34 0.28 -10.85
C GLN A 127 -16.78 -0.84 -11.74
N LEU A 128 -15.89 -1.61 -11.16
CA LEU A 128 -15.44 -2.88 -11.71
C LEU A 128 -16.60 -3.88 -11.65
N LYS A 129 -16.66 -4.75 -12.63
CA LYS A 129 -17.69 -5.80 -12.68
C LYS A 129 -17.16 -7.05 -11.98
N ASP A 130 -17.95 -7.60 -11.06
CA ASP A 130 -17.61 -8.83 -10.35
C ASP A 130 -17.23 -9.97 -11.29
N GLY A 131 -16.13 -10.68 -10.98
CA GLY A 131 -15.61 -11.79 -11.77
C GLY A 131 -14.97 -11.39 -13.11
N ALA A 132 -14.98 -10.11 -13.50
CA ALA A 132 -14.36 -9.68 -14.74
C ALA A 132 -12.85 -9.47 -14.59
N THR A 133 -12.10 -9.85 -15.63
CA THR A 133 -10.66 -9.62 -15.70
C THR A 133 -10.37 -8.25 -16.34
N TYR A 134 -9.45 -7.53 -15.72
CA TYR A 134 -8.94 -6.24 -16.17
C TYR A 134 -7.44 -6.26 -16.29
N THR A 135 -6.94 -5.51 -17.26
CA THR A 135 -5.51 -5.28 -17.49
C THR A 135 -5.16 -3.86 -17.06
N VAL A 136 -4.17 -3.70 -16.22
CA VAL A 136 -3.61 -2.41 -15.80
C VAL A 136 -2.21 -2.27 -16.36
N THR A 137 -1.91 -1.12 -16.95
CA THR A 137 -0.55 -0.78 -17.39
C THR A 137 -0.14 0.60 -16.88
N ASP A 138 1.14 0.76 -16.59
CA ASP A 138 1.81 2.03 -16.27
C ASP A 138 2.61 2.59 -17.47
N GLY A 139 2.42 2.00 -18.68
CA GLY A 139 3.18 2.32 -19.88
C GLY A 139 4.47 1.50 -20.04
N GLN A 140 4.97 0.86 -18.99
CA GLN A 140 6.17 0.02 -19.01
C GLN A 140 5.85 -1.44 -18.69
N SER A 141 5.01 -1.66 -17.69
CA SER A 141 4.60 -2.98 -17.21
C SER A 141 3.08 -3.15 -17.37
N THR A 142 2.64 -4.40 -17.42
CA THR A 142 1.23 -4.75 -17.58
C THR A 142 0.89 -5.91 -16.64
N TYR A 143 -0.23 -5.79 -15.92
CA TYR A 143 -0.72 -6.82 -15.00
C TYR A 143 -2.22 -7.01 -15.15
N ASP A 144 -2.63 -8.25 -15.12
CA ASP A 144 -4.04 -8.64 -15.09
C ASP A 144 -4.50 -8.91 -13.66
N PHE A 145 -5.74 -8.57 -13.37
CA PHE A 145 -6.40 -8.96 -12.13
C PHE A 145 -7.88 -9.26 -12.39
N THR A 146 -8.45 -10.14 -11.58
CA THR A 146 -9.89 -10.42 -11.61
C THR A 146 -10.57 -9.64 -10.49
N ALA A 147 -11.54 -8.81 -10.84
CA ALA A 147 -12.26 -7.99 -9.88
C ALA A 147 -13.22 -8.82 -9.03
N SER A 148 -13.33 -8.47 -7.76
CA SER A 148 -14.31 -8.96 -6.80
C SER A 148 -15.20 -7.80 -6.35
N VAL A 149 -16.52 -7.92 -6.56
CA VAL A 149 -17.51 -6.94 -6.12
C VAL A 149 -18.71 -7.72 -5.55
N GLY A 150 -18.41 -8.54 -4.56
CA GLY A 150 -19.38 -9.41 -3.91
C GLY A 150 -20.42 -8.66 -3.06
N ARG A 151 -21.45 -9.40 -2.62
CA ARG A 151 -22.46 -8.86 -1.71
C ARG A 151 -21.82 -8.43 -0.38
N PRO A 152 -22.22 -7.29 0.20
CA PRO A 152 -21.74 -6.85 1.52
C PRO A 152 -21.99 -7.89 2.62
N VAL A 153 -20.97 -8.13 3.46
CA VAL A 153 -21.06 -9.07 4.60
C VAL A 153 -20.66 -8.43 5.92
N SER A 154 -19.92 -7.31 5.90
CA SER A 154 -19.50 -6.62 7.13
C SER A 154 -19.37 -5.11 6.93
N LEU A 155 -19.47 -4.37 8.05
CA LEU A 155 -19.20 -2.95 8.14
C LEU A 155 -18.01 -2.75 9.09
N ARG A 156 -17.00 -2.03 8.64
CA ARG A 156 -15.82 -1.68 9.43
C ARG A 156 -15.71 -0.17 9.60
N VAL A 157 -15.56 0.31 10.84
CA VAL A 157 -15.18 1.68 11.13
C VAL A 157 -13.66 1.80 11.05
N VAL A 158 -13.17 2.74 10.26
CA VAL A 158 -11.74 2.93 9.99
C VAL A 158 -11.12 4.00 10.88
N THR A 159 -11.90 5.02 11.28
CA THR A 159 -11.42 6.11 12.13
C THR A 159 -11.01 5.58 13.50
N THR A 160 -9.72 5.71 13.84
CA THR A 160 -9.12 5.28 15.12
C THR A 160 -8.56 6.45 15.91
N GLU A 161 -8.39 7.62 15.29
CA GLU A 161 -7.83 8.81 15.91
C GLU A 161 -8.60 10.06 15.51
N VAL A 162 -8.72 11.00 16.44
CA VAL A 162 -9.34 12.31 16.26
C VAL A 162 -8.37 13.38 16.74
N THR A 163 -8.17 14.43 15.97
CA THR A 163 -7.31 15.55 16.39
C THR A 163 -8.07 16.51 17.29
N VAL A 164 -7.50 16.83 18.46
CA VAL A 164 -8.10 17.77 19.43
C VAL A 164 -8.45 19.12 18.75
N GLY A 165 -9.65 19.60 19.02
CA GLY A 165 -10.13 20.87 18.49
C GLY A 165 -10.41 20.91 16.98
N LYS A 166 -10.38 19.76 16.28
CA LYS A 166 -10.70 19.64 14.86
C LYS A 166 -11.82 18.64 14.62
N GLU A 167 -12.65 18.95 13.64
CA GLU A 167 -13.65 18.02 13.15
C GLU A 167 -12.96 16.93 12.32
N THR A 168 -13.14 15.66 12.72
CA THR A 168 -12.58 14.48 12.04
C THR A 168 -13.72 13.66 11.44
N PRO A 169 -13.73 13.37 10.13
CA PRO A 169 -14.73 12.52 9.51
C PRO A 169 -14.75 11.11 10.12
N ILE A 170 -15.92 10.50 10.21
CA ILE A 170 -16.07 9.09 10.54
C ILE A 170 -15.91 8.30 9.22
N GLU A 171 -14.74 7.69 9.04
CA GLU A 171 -14.45 6.84 7.90
C GLU A 171 -14.91 5.40 8.18
N TYR A 172 -15.53 4.77 7.19
CA TYR A 172 -15.99 3.39 7.28
C TYR A 172 -15.96 2.71 5.91
N GLU A 173 -15.97 1.40 5.93
CA GLU A 173 -16.01 0.54 4.76
C GLU A 173 -17.17 -0.46 4.88
N ILE A 174 -17.76 -0.79 3.74
CA ILE A 174 -18.71 -1.87 3.58
C ILE A 174 -18.00 -2.98 2.81
N LEU A 175 -17.68 -4.08 3.49
CA LEU A 175 -16.80 -5.11 2.94
C LEU A 175 -17.59 -6.32 2.44
N ASP A 176 -17.16 -6.87 1.29
CA ASP A 176 -17.58 -8.18 0.81
C ASP A 176 -16.82 -9.31 1.53
N ALA A 177 -17.12 -10.57 1.16
CA ALA A 177 -16.47 -11.75 1.74
C ALA A 177 -14.95 -11.82 1.48
N ASN A 178 -14.43 -11.08 0.49
CA ASN A 178 -13.02 -10.99 0.14
C ASN A 178 -12.32 -9.77 0.78
N GLY A 179 -13.05 -9.00 1.61
CA GLY A 179 -12.53 -7.80 2.27
C GLY A 179 -12.42 -6.58 1.35
N ILE A 180 -13.09 -6.57 0.21
CA ILE A 180 -13.13 -5.44 -0.73
C ILE A 180 -14.21 -4.46 -0.29
N ASP A 181 -13.88 -3.15 -0.25
CA ASP A 181 -14.89 -2.11 0.01
C ASP A 181 -15.83 -1.96 -1.19
N VAL A 182 -17.06 -2.42 -1.01
CA VAL A 182 -18.13 -2.40 -2.01
C VAL A 182 -19.16 -1.29 -1.76
N LYS A 183 -18.85 -0.34 -0.90
CA LYS A 183 -19.73 0.78 -0.54
C LYS A 183 -20.29 1.53 -1.74
N THR A 184 -19.49 1.73 -2.80
CA THR A 184 -19.93 2.41 -4.03
C THR A 184 -20.85 1.54 -4.90
N ALA A 185 -20.70 0.22 -4.83
CA ALA A 185 -21.55 -0.75 -5.56
C ALA A 185 -22.89 -0.99 -4.86
N TYR A 186 -22.90 -0.84 -3.55
CA TYR A 186 -24.08 -1.05 -2.71
C TYR A 186 -24.36 0.23 -1.90
N PRO A 187 -24.95 1.26 -2.51
CA PRO A 187 -25.33 2.47 -1.77
C PRO A 187 -26.42 2.15 -0.74
N GLY A 188 -26.41 2.88 0.37
CA GLY A 188 -27.40 2.68 1.45
C GLY A 188 -27.31 3.77 2.49
N ASP A 189 -28.21 3.71 3.46
CA ASP A 189 -28.29 4.66 4.55
C ASP A 189 -27.42 4.22 5.73
N ILE A 190 -26.77 5.19 6.38
CA ILE A 190 -26.01 4.99 7.61
C ILE A 190 -26.68 5.73 8.76
N THR A 191 -26.93 5.02 9.83
CA THR A 191 -27.31 5.61 11.12
C THR A 191 -26.15 5.48 12.12
N TYR A 192 -26.03 6.46 13.02
CA TYR A 192 -24.92 6.61 13.94
C TYR A 192 -25.43 6.55 15.37
N THR A 193 -24.76 5.81 16.23
CA THR A 193 -24.89 5.86 17.68
C THR A 193 -23.50 6.03 18.27
N GLU A 194 -23.32 7.02 19.14
CA GLU A 194 -22.00 7.34 19.66
C GLU A 194 -21.99 7.48 21.19
N ARG A 195 -20.82 7.24 21.76
CA ARG A 195 -20.48 7.59 23.14
C ARG A 195 -19.09 8.22 23.13
N ILE A 196 -19.02 9.52 23.39
CA ILE A 196 -17.79 10.33 23.24
C ILE A 196 -17.53 11.06 24.55
N THR A 197 -16.33 10.89 25.12
CA THR A 197 -15.89 11.62 26.30
C THR A 197 -15.38 12.99 25.87
N ASN A 198 -15.88 14.08 26.51
CA ASN A 198 -15.52 15.48 26.20
C ASN A 198 -15.55 15.81 24.71
N GLY A 199 -16.63 15.39 24.05
CA GLY A 199 -16.82 15.60 22.63
C GLY A 199 -18.24 15.29 22.16
N TYR A 200 -18.46 15.41 20.87
CA TYR A 200 -19.75 15.17 20.24
C TYR A 200 -19.58 14.84 18.75
N ARG A 201 -20.62 14.28 18.13
CA ARG A 201 -20.75 14.14 16.69
C ARG A 201 -21.47 15.35 16.11
N THR A 202 -20.89 15.96 15.07
CA THR A 202 -21.48 17.10 14.35
C THR A 202 -22.63 16.64 13.46
N LYS A 203 -23.41 17.61 12.96
CA LYS A 203 -24.49 17.34 11.97
C LYS A 203 -24.00 16.69 10.69
N ASP A 204 -22.74 16.96 10.31
CA ASP A 204 -22.09 16.41 9.11
C ASP A 204 -21.38 15.06 9.38
N ASN A 205 -21.75 14.39 10.49
CA ASN A 205 -21.20 13.09 10.87
C ASN A 205 -19.68 13.08 11.09
N LYS A 206 -19.13 14.17 11.63
CA LYS A 206 -17.74 14.26 12.07
C LYS A 206 -17.65 14.22 13.59
N ILE A 207 -16.53 13.77 14.10
CA ILE A 207 -16.22 13.79 15.54
C ILE A 207 -15.47 15.05 15.90
N TYR A 208 -15.87 15.72 16.96
CA TYR A 208 -15.15 16.82 17.59
C TYR A 208 -14.86 16.48 19.05
N MET A 209 -13.58 16.59 19.47
CA MET A 209 -13.16 16.34 20.85
C MET A 209 -12.27 17.46 21.36
N THR A 210 -12.38 17.75 22.67
CA THR A 210 -11.73 18.91 23.29
C THR A 210 -10.53 18.56 24.17
N ARG A 211 -10.27 17.27 24.44
CA ARG A 211 -9.22 16.86 25.35
C ARG A 211 -8.41 15.67 24.83
N VAL A 212 -7.11 15.84 24.77
CA VAL A 212 -6.15 14.79 24.39
C VAL A 212 -6.20 13.61 25.38
N GLY A 213 -6.17 12.40 24.86
CA GLY A 213 -6.21 11.15 25.61
C GLY A 213 -7.63 10.61 25.87
N ASP A 214 -8.66 11.44 25.71
CA ASP A 214 -10.04 10.96 25.81
C ASP A 214 -10.39 10.03 24.64
N THR A 215 -11.37 9.16 24.87
CA THR A 215 -11.79 8.15 23.91
C THR A 215 -13.27 8.30 23.56
N GLY A 216 -13.63 7.76 22.43
CA GLY A 216 -15.01 7.61 22.01
C GLY A 216 -15.23 6.31 21.26
N THR A 217 -16.49 5.91 21.21
CA THR A 217 -16.96 4.78 20.41
C THR A 217 -18.08 5.26 19.51
N VAL A 218 -18.06 4.84 18.25
CA VAL A 218 -19.17 5.01 17.33
C VAL A 218 -19.62 3.64 16.83
N THR A 219 -20.93 3.45 16.80
CA THR A 219 -21.58 2.29 16.18
C THR A 219 -22.36 2.76 14.98
N LEU A 220 -22.10 2.17 13.83
CA LEU A 220 -22.78 2.44 12.58
C LEU A 220 -23.72 1.29 12.26
N THR A 221 -24.92 1.61 11.79
CA THR A 221 -25.84 0.65 11.18
C THR A 221 -26.10 1.07 9.75
N TYR A 222 -25.70 0.20 8.81
CA TYR A 222 -25.93 0.35 7.39
C TYR A 222 -27.16 -0.42 6.95
N LYS A 223 -28.00 0.20 6.10
CA LYS A 223 -29.11 -0.44 5.40
C LYS A 223 -28.92 -0.26 3.91
N CYS A 224 -28.82 -1.37 3.17
CA CYS A 224 -28.67 -1.34 1.72
C CYS A 224 -29.94 -0.81 1.03
N ALA A 225 -29.78 0.15 0.11
CA ALA A 225 -30.91 0.72 -0.60
C ALA A 225 -31.58 -0.28 -1.56
N SER A 226 -30.79 -1.18 -2.18
CA SER A 226 -31.27 -2.19 -3.14
C SER A 226 -31.73 -3.49 -2.48
N ASP A 227 -31.39 -3.72 -1.21
CA ASP A 227 -31.76 -4.92 -0.44
C ASP A 227 -32.13 -4.53 1.00
N PRO A 228 -33.41 -4.27 1.30
CA PRO A 228 -33.85 -3.85 2.64
C PRO A 228 -33.55 -4.85 3.75
N ASN A 229 -33.32 -6.12 3.42
CA ASN A 229 -32.96 -7.17 4.38
C ASN A 229 -31.45 -7.19 4.68
N LEU A 230 -30.64 -6.49 3.89
CA LEU A 230 -29.21 -6.36 4.12
C LEU A 230 -28.96 -5.21 5.09
N VAL A 231 -28.82 -5.56 6.35
CA VAL A 231 -28.48 -4.64 7.43
C VAL A 231 -27.18 -5.10 8.08
N LEU A 232 -26.19 -4.21 8.15
CA LEU A 232 -24.90 -4.48 8.77
C LEU A 232 -24.64 -3.48 9.89
N THR A 233 -23.98 -3.95 10.97
CA THR A 233 -23.59 -3.11 12.08
C THR A 233 -22.09 -3.27 12.32
N GLY A 234 -21.41 -2.16 12.57
CA GLY A 234 -20.00 -2.13 12.92
C GLY A 234 -19.69 -1.06 13.95
N SER A 235 -18.74 -1.33 14.84
CA SER A 235 -18.32 -0.38 15.87
C SER A 235 -16.84 -0.11 15.76
N GLY A 236 -16.42 1.13 16.06
CA GLY A 236 -15.05 1.55 16.15
C GLY A 236 -14.80 2.41 17.38
N THR A 237 -13.61 2.26 17.95
CA THR A 237 -13.13 3.09 19.06
C THR A 237 -12.04 4.02 18.54
N PHE A 238 -12.04 5.26 18.97
CA PHE A 238 -11.05 6.26 18.61
C PHE A 238 -10.53 6.98 19.83
N VAL A 239 -9.31 7.53 19.71
CA VAL A 239 -8.65 8.32 20.75
C VAL A 239 -8.38 9.73 20.26
N CYS A 240 -8.54 10.72 21.14
CA CYS A 240 -8.19 12.11 20.86
C CYS A 240 -6.67 12.30 20.95
N LYS A 241 -6.06 12.75 19.87
CA LYS A 241 -4.61 13.05 19.74
C LYS A 241 -4.35 14.55 19.71
N ALA A 242 -3.16 14.94 20.13
CA ALA A 242 -2.66 16.30 19.91
C ALA A 242 -2.54 16.61 18.41
N ALA A 243 -2.75 17.87 18.05
CA ALA A 243 -2.41 18.31 16.70
C ALA A 243 -0.89 18.16 16.46
N SER A 244 -0.49 17.58 15.34
CA SER A 244 0.92 17.52 14.95
C SER A 244 1.43 18.95 14.71
N VAL A 245 2.48 19.36 15.43
CA VAL A 245 3.18 20.61 15.18
C VAL A 245 4.12 20.35 14.02
N SER A 246 3.83 20.91 12.85
CA SER A 246 4.82 20.98 11.77
C SER A 246 5.90 21.98 12.22
N ASN A 247 7.05 21.50 12.66
CA ASN A 247 8.21 22.34 12.79
C ASN A 247 8.69 22.73 11.38
N ASN A 248 8.15 23.83 10.86
CA ASN A 248 8.80 24.57 9.78
C ASN A 248 10.04 25.24 10.41
N THR A 249 11.17 24.57 10.44
CA THR A 249 12.47 25.21 10.54
C THR A 249 12.76 25.85 9.19
N ASN A 250 12.64 27.20 9.15
CA ASN A 250 13.17 28.04 8.08
C ASN A 250 14.68 27.85 7.96
#